data_ce6e3749fc57369907abcc6b467a3689
#
_entry.id   ce6e3749fc57369907abcc6b467a3689
#
_cell.length_a   1.000
_cell.length_b   1.000
_cell.length_c   1.000
_cell.angle_alpha   90.00
_cell.angle_beta   90.00
_cell.angle_gamma   90.00
#
_symmetry.space_group_name_H-M   'P 1'
#
loop_
_entity.id
_entity.type
_entity.pdbx_description
1 polymer ?
#
loop_
_entity_poly.entity_id
_entity_poly.type
_entity_poly.pdbx_seq_one_letter_code
_entity_poly.pdbx_strand_id
1 'polypeptide(L)'
;MKKEYIGMLGGGQLGMMFTEAAHEEDLKVLAVDQKEDCSISMIADKFIKSEYVNKSTLDKIIENCEVCTTEFENIPCEALEYLEKQIKVFPSSRIMKIVQNRDLEKKFLKENNIPVTNFTEYSSKNDLQDLQNMEQDTIFPACLL
;
A
#
# COMPACT_ATOMS: atom_id res chain seq x y z
N MET A 1 -12.80 -10.65 22.87
CA MET A 1 -11.37 -10.67 23.27
C MET A 1 -10.81 -9.28 23.07
N LYS A 2 -9.86 -8.83 23.90
CA LYS A 2 -9.19 -7.56 23.73
C LYS A 2 -8.24 -7.68 22.50
N LYS A 3 -8.39 -6.81 21.54
CA LYS A 3 -7.49 -6.74 20.38
C LYS A 3 -6.20 -6.02 20.84
N GLU A 4 -5.07 -6.69 20.69
CA GLU A 4 -3.81 -6.23 21.31
C GLU A 4 -2.76 -5.79 20.30
N TYR A 5 -3.03 -5.95 18.99
CA TYR A 5 -2.03 -5.74 17.96
C TYR A 5 -2.45 -4.66 16.97
N ILE A 6 -1.46 -4.00 16.42
CA ILE A 6 -1.58 -3.29 15.15
C ILE A 6 -1.24 -4.28 14.04
N GLY A 7 -2.10 -4.42 13.04
CA GLY A 7 -1.84 -5.24 11.86
C GLY A 7 -0.92 -4.50 10.88
N MET A 8 0.09 -5.20 10.35
CA MET A 8 0.98 -4.69 9.31
C MET A 8 0.97 -5.65 8.11
N LEU A 9 0.59 -5.15 6.94
CA LEU A 9 0.72 -5.86 5.67
C LEU A 9 1.96 -5.37 4.93
N GLY A 10 2.91 -6.27 4.74
CA GLY A 10 4.25 -5.98 4.21
C GLY A 10 5.31 -6.16 5.28
N GLY A 11 6.40 -6.82 4.88
CA GLY A 11 7.43 -7.29 5.80
C GLY A 11 8.82 -6.73 5.55
N GLY A 12 8.95 -5.69 4.74
CA GLY A 12 10.22 -5.09 4.39
C GLY A 12 10.81 -4.18 5.47
N GLN A 13 11.69 -3.32 5.04
CA GLN A 13 12.45 -2.44 5.94
C GLN A 13 11.57 -1.38 6.61
N LEU A 14 10.60 -0.82 5.88
CA LEU A 14 9.70 0.20 6.44
C LEU A 14 8.76 -0.41 7.48
N GLY A 15 8.27 -1.63 7.24
CA GLY A 15 7.48 -2.39 8.22
C GLY A 15 8.28 -2.69 9.49
N MET A 16 9.57 -3.01 9.36
CA MET A 16 10.48 -3.17 10.51
C MET A 16 10.61 -1.86 11.30
N MET A 17 10.92 -0.74 10.63
CA MET A 17 11.05 0.58 11.29
C MET A 17 9.74 1.01 11.97
N PHE A 18 8.60 0.73 11.35
CA PHE A 18 7.30 0.96 11.98
C PHE A 18 7.15 0.14 13.27
N THR A 19 7.57 -1.13 13.24
CA THR A 19 7.48 -2.01 14.41
C THR A 19 8.39 -1.54 15.54
N GLU A 20 9.61 -1.07 15.24
CA GLU A 20 10.51 -0.46 16.22
C GLU A 20 9.84 0.74 16.89
N ALA A 21 9.27 1.66 16.11
CA ALA A 21 8.56 2.82 16.63
C ALA A 21 7.30 2.44 17.43
N ALA A 22 6.58 1.40 17.03
CA ALA A 22 5.43 0.88 17.78
C ALA A 22 5.86 0.33 19.16
N HIS A 23 6.98 -0.37 19.22
CA HIS A 23 7.52 -0.89 20.47
C HIS A 23 7.96 0.21 21.44
N GLU A 24 8.48 1.36 20.95
CA GLU A 24 8.79 2.53 21.79
C GLU A 24 7.54 3.09 22.48
N GLU A 25 6.36 2.87 21.92
CA GLU A 25 5.05 3.27 22.46
C GLU A 25 4.31 2.12 23.19
N ASP A 26 5.00 1.04 23.55
CA ASP A 26 4.42 -0.17 24.17
C ASP A 26 3.29 -0.83 23.35
N LEU A 27 3.29 -0.66 22.01
CA LEU A 27 2.33 -1.24 21.09
C LEU A 27 2.90 -2.52 20.46
N LYS A 28 2.02 -3.51 20.25
CA LYS A 28 2.38 -4.79 19.63
C LYS A 28 1.98 -4.83 18.17
N VAL A 29 2.80 -5.50 17.34
CA VAL A 29 2.58 -5.64 15.91
C VAL A 29 2.38 -7.10 15.50
N LEU A 30 1.28 -7.34 14.75
CA LEU A 30 1.05 -8.57 14.03
C LEU A 30 1.31 -8.30 12.55
N ALA A 31 2.39 -8.87 12.03
CA ALA A 31 2.82 -8.66 10.65
C ALA A 31 2.47 -9.84 9.75
N VAL A 32 2.19 -9.55 8.48
CA VAL A 32 1.94 -10.53 7.43
C VAL A 32 2.81 -10.20 6.23
N ASP A 33 3.54 -11.20 5.72
CA ASP A 33 4.27 -11.12 4.46
C ASP A 33 4.30 -12.48 3.76
N GLN A 34 4.52 -12.47 2.45
CA GLN A 34 4.64 -13.68 1.63
C GLN A 34 5.99 -14.37 1.84
N LYS A 35 7.02 -13.62 2.21
CA LYS A 35 8.37 -14.11 2.47
C LYS A 35 8.57 -14.37 3.95
N GLU A 36 9.14 -15.52 4.28
CA GLU A 36 9.48 -15.89 5.65
C GLU A 36 10.66 -15.09 6.20
N ASP A 37 11.70 -14.91 5.37
CA ASP A 37 12.93 -14.21 5.71
C ASP A 37 12.83 -12.73 5.33
N CYS A 38 11.83 -12.02 5.86
CA CYS A 38 11.66 -10.58 5.67
C CYS A 38 12.09 -9.80 6.92
N SER A 39 12.39 -8.52 6.76
CA SER A 39 12.96 -7.70 7.85
C SER A 39 12.08 -7.67 9.11
N ILE A 40 10.77 -7.54 8.93
CA ILE A 40 9.81 -7.45 10.05
C ILE A 40 9.66 -8.77 10.81
N SER A 41 9.92 -9.93 10.17
CA SER A 41 9.75 -11.24 10.78
C SER A 41 10.62 -11.46 12.02
N MET A 42 11.73 -10.70 12.12
CA MET A 42 12.67 -10.80 13.22
C MET A 42 12.24 -10.03 14.47
N ILE A 43 11.35 -9.06 14.34
CA ILE A 43 11.01 -8.14 15.44
C ILE A 43 9.51 -8.05 15.74
N ALA A 44 8.63 -8.45 14.82
CA ALA A 44 7.19 -8.42 15.07
C ALA A 44 6.80 -9.38 16.21
N ASP A 45 5.87 -8.97 17.08
CA ASP A 45 5.37 -9.80 18.17
C ASP A 45 4.63 -11.05 17.69
N LYS A 46 3.99 -10.92 16.52
CA LYS A 46 3.46 -12.05 15.75
C LYS A 46 3.77 -11.87 14.28
N PHE A 47 4.22 -12.93 13.63
CA PHE A 47 4.45 -12.97 12.21
C PHE A 47 3.68 -14.11 11.56
N ILE A 48 3.03 -13.82 10.42
CA ILE A 48 2.30 -14.82 9.63
C ILE A 48 2.84 -14.76 8.20
N LYS A 49 3.50 -15.84 7.76
CA LYS A 49 3.82 -16.03 6.36
C LYS A 49 2.56 -16.42 5.59
N SER A 50 2.11 -15.57 4.69
CA SER A 50 0.89 -15.79 3.92
C SER A 50 0.77 -14.85 2.73
N GLU A 51 0.00 -15.26 1.72
CA GLU A 51 -0.52 -14.34 0.73
C GLU A 51 -1.46 -13.33 1.39
N TYR A 52 -1.41 -12.06 0.94
CA TYR A 52 -2.19 -10.97 1.52
C TYR A 52 -3.71 -11.16 1.38
N VAL A 53 -4.15 -11.90 0.35
CA VAL A 53 -5.56 -12.17 0.09
C VAL A 53 -6.08 -13.42 0.78
N ASN A 54 -5.25 -14.13 1.53
CA ASN A 54 -5.64 -15.34 2.23
C ASN A 54 -6.67 -15.02 3.33
N LYS A 55 -7.89 -15.48 3.12
CA LYS A 55 -9.03 -15.17 3.99
C LYS A 55 -8.79 -15.58 5.45
N SER A 56 -8.23 -16.77 5.68
CA SER A 56 -7.94 -17.24 7.04
C SER A 56 -6.93 -16.33 7.76
N THR A 57 -5.99 -15.75 7.03
CA THR A 57 -5.01 -14.78 7.56
C THR A 57 -5.67 -13.44 7.85
N LEU A 58 -6.51 -12.95 6.93
CA LEU A 58 -7.28 -11.73 7.14
C LEU A 58 -8.23 -11.85 8.35
N ASP A 59 -8.88 -12.98 8.53
CA ASP A 59 -9.70 -13.26 9.72
C ASP A 59 -8.88 -13.18 11.02
N LYS A 60 -7.66 -13.72 11.03
CA LYS A 60 -6.75 -13.59 12.19
C LYS A 60 -6.36 -12.13 12.48
N ILE A 61 -6.15 -11.31 11.45
CA ILE A 61 -5.92 -9.87 11.63
C ILE A 61 -7.16 -9.23 12.26
N ILE A 62 -8.35 -9.51 11.76
CA ILE A 62 -9.62 -8.99 12.29
C ILE A 62 -9.82 -9.37 13.76
N GLU A 63 -9.49 -10.61 14.13
CA GLU A 63 -9.64 -11.10 15.49
C GLU A 63 -8.66 -10.45 16.48
N ASN A 64 -7.44 -10.14 16.05
CA ASN A 64 -6.36 -9.71 16.94
C ASN A 64 -6.05 -8.21 16.87
N CYS A 65 -6.47 -7.50 15.81
CA CYS A 65 -6.10 -6.11 15.57
C CYS A 65 -7.32 -5.19 15.55
N GLU A 66 -7.19 -3.99 16.11
CA GLU A 66 -8.19 -2.91 15.97
C GLU A 66 -7.96 -2.07 14.71
N VAL A 67 -6.71 -2.00 14.29
CA VAL A 67 -6.26 -1.22 13.14
C VAL A 67 -5.25 -2.02 12.34
N CYS A 68 -5.24 -1.82 11.02
CA CYS A 68 -4.25 -2.39 10.12
C CYS A 68 -3.67 -1.29 9.22
N THR A 69 -2.38 -1.40 8.94
CA THR A 69 -1.67 -0.52 8.01
C THR A 69 -0.88 -1.34 6.99
N THR A 70 -0.33 -0.68 5.99
CA THR A 70 0.48 -1.30 4.95
C THR A 70 1.85 -0.65 4.88
N GLU A 71 2.86 -1.44 4.52
CA GLU A 71 4.22 -0.95 4.31
C GLU A 71 4.37 -0.22 2.96
N PHE A 72 3.70 -0.71 1.93
CA PHE A 72 3.84 -0.26 0.56
C PHE A 72 2.50 -0.28 -0.19
N GLU A 73 2.47 0.39 -1.34
CA GLU A 73 1.23 0.61 -2.10
C GLU A 73 0.70 -0.63 -2.83
N ASN A 74 1.53 -1.63 -3.13
CA ASN A 74 1.13 -2.78 -3.95
C ASN A 74 0.40 -3.92 -3.18
N ILE A 75 -0.13 -3.63 -2.00
CA ILE A 75 -1.02 -4.56 -1.30
C ILE A 75 -2.34 -4.67 -2.07
N PRO A 76 -2.83 -5.89 -2.39
CA PRO A 76 -4.09 -6.05 -3.11
C PRO A 76 -5.26 -5.32 -2.42
N CYS A 77 -5.94 -4.43 -3.17
CA CYS A 77 -7.04 -3.63 -2.61
C CYS A 77 -8.17 -4.49 -2.03
N GLU A 78 -8.41 -5.68 -2.59
CA GLU A 78 -9.40 -6.63 -2.10
C GLU A 78 -9.13 -7.11 -0.65
N ALA A 79 -7.86 -7.23 -0.27
CA ALA A 79 -7.49 -7.55 1.10
C ALA A 79 -7.86 -6.40 2.06
N LEU A 80 -7.57 -5.17 1.66
CA LEU A 80 -7.92 -3.98 2.45
C LEU A 80 -9.45 -3.80 2.56
N GLU A 81 -10.18 -3.97 1.46
CA GLU A 81 -11.65 -3.94 1.45
C GLU A 81 -12.26 -5.01 2.35
N TYR A 82 -11.62 -6.17 2.46
CA TYR A 82 -12.09 -7.22 3.36
C TYR A 82 -11.90 -6.81 4.81
N LEU A 83 -10.74 -6.28 5.16
CA LEU A 83 -10.41 -5.81 6.51
C LEU A 83 -11.28 -4.62 6.94
N GLU A 84 -11.51 -3.64 6.05
CA GLU A 84 -12.28 -2.42 6.31
C GLU A 84 -13.72 -2.68 6.76
N LYS A 85 -14.26 -3.86 6.46
CA LYS A 85 -15.61 -4.24 6.92
C LYS A 85 -15.70 -4.45 8.44
N GLN A 86 -14.57 -4.66 9.11
CA GLN A 86 -14.52 -5.10 10.51
C GLN A 86 -13.56 -4.28 11.38
N ILE A 87 -12.51 -3.70 10.80
CA ILE A 87 -11.49 -2.95 11.51
C ILE A 87 -11.10 -1.67 10.73
N LYS A 88 -10.40 -0.76 11.39
CA LYS A 88 -9.84 0.42 10.73
C LYS A 88 -8.64 0.03 9.87
N VAL A 89 -8.55 0.56 8.66
CA VAL A 89 -7.41 0.33 7.75
C VAL A 89 -6.88 1.67 7.26
N PHE A 90 -5.58 1.87 7.36
CA PHE A 90 -4.88 3.07 6.91
C PHE A 90 -3.62 2.68 6.11
N PRO A 91 -3.42 3.23 4.90
CA PRO A 91 -4.40 4.00 4.12
C PRO A 91 -5.62 3.15 3.73
N SER A 92 -6.74 3.81 3.44
CA SER A 92 -7.96 3.09 3.04
C SER A 92 -7.80 2.43 1.67
N SER A 93 -8.59 1.38 1.40
CA SER A 93 -8.62 0.71 0.08
C SER A 93 -8.93 1.68 -1.05
N ARG A 94 -9.75 2.70 -0.80
CA ARG A 94 -10.06 3.78 -1.75
C ARG A 94 -8.79 4.58 -2.12
N ILE A 95 -7.98 4.95 -1.13
CA ILE A 95 -6.72 5.66 -1.37
C ILE A 95 -5.73 4.76 -2.10
N MET A 96 -5.63 3.50 -1.68
CA MET A 96 -4.74 2.53 -2.33
C MET A 96 -5.09 2.34 -3.81
N LYS A 97 -6.35 2.27 -4.17
CA LYS A 97 -6.77 2.22 -5.59
C LYS A 97 -6.31 3.42 -6.40
N ILE A 98 -6.28 4.60 -5.79
CA ILE A 98 -5.80 5.81 -6.46
C ILE A 98 -4.29 5.73 -6.67
N VAL A 99 -3.51 5.44 -5.61
CA VAL A 99 -2.04 5.46 -5.69
C VAL A 99 -1.45 4.29 -6.48
N GLN A 100 -2.16 3.17 -6.58
CA GLN A 100 -1.77 2.04 -7.43
C GLN A 100 -1.94 2.31 -8.93
N ASN A 101 -2.71 3.34 -9.29
CA ASN A 101 -2.95 3.70 -10.68
C ASN A 101 -2.44 5.13 -10.93
N ARG A 102 -1.38 5.26 -11.71
CA ARG A 102 -0.70 6.54 -11.95
C ARG A 102 -1.60 7.60 -12.56
N ASP A 103 -2.52 7.21 -13.43
CA ASP A 103 -3.48 8.14 -14.06
C ASP A 103 -4.50 8.64 -13.03
N LEU A 104 -5.03 7.74 -12.21
CA LEU A 104 -5.95 8.11 -11.14
C LEU A 104 -5.28 9.03 -10.11
N GLU A 105 -4.03 8.72 -9.74
CA GLU A 105 -3.24 9.55 -8.83
C GLU A 105 -3.05 10.96 -9.39
N LYS A 106 -2.61 11.09 -10.65
CA LYS A 106 -2.40 12.37 -11.31
C LYS A 106 -3.70 13.18 -11.45
N LYS A 107 -4.80 12.53 -11.81
CA LYS A 107 -6.12 13.16 -11.88
C LYS A 107 -6.55 13.66 -10.50
N PHE A 108 -6.44 12.82 -9.48
CA PHE A 108 -6.77 13.17 -8.11
C PHE A 108 -5.99 14.40 -7.62
N LEU A 109 -4.68 14.43 -7.85
CA LEU A 109 -3.84 15.56 -7.47
C LEU A 109 -4.29 16.85 -8.17
N LYS A 110 -4.56 16.79 -9.47
CA LYS A 110 -5.00 17.93 -10.27
C LYS A 110 -6.38 18.46 -9.82
N GLU A 111 -7.34 17.56 -9.60
CA GLU A 111 -8.69 17.90 -9.13
C GLU A 111 -8.70 18.57 -7.74
N ASN A 112 -7.72 18.23 -6.92
CA ASN A 112 -7.56 18.81 -5.58
C ASN A 112 -6.59 20.02 -5.53
N ASN A 113 -6.20 20.58 -6.70
CA ASN A 113 -5.29 21.72 -6.81
C ASN A 113 -3.91 21.48 -6.16
N ILE A 114 -3.46 20.24 -6.11
CA ILE A 114 -2.11 19.89 -5.66
C ILE A 114 -1.17 20.00 -6.86
N PRO A 115 -0.04 20.73 -6.74
CA PRO A 115 0.92 20.87 -7.83
C PRO A 115 1.39 19.52 -8.35
N VAL A 116 1.29 19.32 -9.65
CA VAL A 116 1.69 18.11 -10.33
C VAL A 116 2.33 18.46 -11.67
N THR A 117 3.33 17.68 -12.08
CA THR A 117 3.93 17.83 -13.42
C THR A 117 2.89 17.63 -14.51
N ASN A 118 3.06 18.34 -15.63
CA ASN A 118 2.25 18.10 -16.82
C ASN A 118 2.37 16.62 -17.21
N PHE A 119 1.27 16.02 -17.58
CA PHE A 119 1.22 14.63 -18.03
C PHE A 119 0.22 14.48 -19.16
N THR A 120 0.45 13.50 -20.00
CA THR A 120 -0.44 13.10 -21.10
C THR A 120 -0.72 11.61 -20.94
N GLU A 121 -1.99 11.26 -21.03
CA GLU A 121 -2.42 9.86 -21.06
C GLU A 121 -2.36 9.33 -22.48
N TYR A 122 -1.87 8.11 -22.65
CA TYR A 122 -1.93 7.39 -23.93
C TYR A 122 -2.26 5.92 -23.68
N SER A 123 -3.16 5.41 -24.48
CA SER A 123 -3.68 4.04 -24.36
C SER A 123 -3.23 3.14 -25.50
N SER A 124 -2.58 3.69 -26.52
CA SER A 124 -2.17 2.94 -27.70
C SER A 124 -0.83 3.42 -28.26
N LYS A 125 -0.17 2.54 -29.04
CA LYS A 125 1.06 2.91 -29.77
C LYS A 125 0.86 4.05 -30.76
N ASN A 126 -0.36 4.27 -31.25
CA ASN A 126 -0.65 5.34 -32.20
C ASN A 126 -0.62 6.71 -31.53
N ASP A 127 -0.97 6.79 -30.23
CA ASP A 127 -0.93 8.03 -29.48
C ASP A 127 0.52 8.48 -29.23
N LEU A 128 1.51 7.56 -29.37
CA LEU A 128 2.94 7.89 -29.25
C LEU A 128 3.45 8.81 -30.36
N GLN A 129 2.78 8.87 -31.52
CA GLN A 129 3.15 9.80 -32.60
C GLN A 129 2.91 11.25 -32.22
N ASP A 130 1.93 11.51 -31.37
CA ASP A 130 1.66 12.86 -30.86
C ASP A 130 2.73 13.34 -29.87
N LEU A 131 3.39 12.41 -29.17
CA LEU A 131 4.51 12.72 -28.28
C LEU A 131 5.77 13.18 -29.02
N GLN A 132 5.97 12.77 -30.28
CA GLN A 132 7.11 13.21 -31.09
C GLN A 132 7.03 14.70 -31.45
N ASN A 133 5.85 15.29 -31.35
CA ASN A 133 5.60 16.71 -31.62
C ASN A 133 5.66 17.57 -30.33
N MET A 134 5.87 16.99 -29.17
CA MET A 134 6.05 17.75 -27.93
C MET A 134 7.49 18.26 -27.84
N GLU A 135 7.65 19.55 -27.59
CA GLU A 135 8.96 20.22 -27.48
C GLU A 135 9.90 19.50 -26.48
N GLN A 136 11.19 19.50 -26.80
CA GLN A 136 12.25 18.72 -26.11
C GLN A 136 12.48 19.04 -24.63
N ASP A 137 11.78 20.03 -24.06
CA ASP A 137 11.95 20.48 -22.68
C ASP A 137 11.06 19.72 -21.64
N THR A 138 10.35 18.69 -22.09
CA THR A 138 9.49 17.93 -21.18
C THR A 138 10.24 16.69 -20.66
N ILE A 139 10.60 16.71 -19.38
CA ILE A 139 11.11 15.51 -18.69
C ILE A 139 9.96 14.51 -18.60
N PHE A 140 10.03 13.44 -19.36
CA PHE A 140 9.11 12.32 -19.24
C PHE A 140 9.56 11.42 -18.08
N PRO A 141 8.85 11.36 -16.95
CA PRO A 141 9.04 10.23 -16.06
C PRO A 141 8.52 9.00 -16.80
N ALA A 142 9.42 8.13 -17.23
CA ALA A 142 9.07 6.87 -17.86
C ALA A 142 8.37 5.97 -16.85
N CYS A 143 7.05 6.05 -16.78
CA CYS A 143 6.22 4.99 -16.24
C CYS A 143 5.71 4.18 -17.44
N LEU A 144 6.50 3.22 -17.87
CA LEU A 144 6.03 2.13 -18.71
C LEU A 144 5.27 1.17 -17.79
N LEU A 145 3.97 1.07 -17.99
CA LEU A 145 3.15 -0.04 -17.55
C LEU A 145 3.35 -1.25 -18.44
#